data_674a0f3aed03e42d1e41b82fa7e3f959
#
_entry.id   674a0f3aed03e42d1e41b82fa7e3f959
#
_cell.length_a   1.000
_cell.length_b   1.000
_cell.length_c   1.000
_cell.angle_alpha   90.00
_cell.angle_beta   90.00
_cell.angle_gamma   90.00
#
_symmetry.space_group_name_H-M   'P 1'
#
loop_
_entity.id
_entity.type
_entity.pdbx_description
1 polymer ?
#
loop_
_entity_poly.entity_id
_entity_poly.type
_entity_poly.pdbx_seq_one_letter_code
_entity_poly.pdbx_strand_id
1 'polypeptide(L)'
;MDPISILIADDHPLILAGLSSLISAMPEFRLAAQATDGVQAVALYRQHRPDVVIMDLSMPRLNGVEAIEQIRAWDASASIVILTTYQGDEDVYRGLRAGAKAYLLKDSDTRQLLDCLRTVASGQQFLPAEVASKLAERKATSQLSRRELEILAHLATGKSNKMIARSADIEVGTVKFHVNNILAKLNVASRTEAATVAARRGLLSVF
;
A
#
# COMPACT_ATOMS: atom_id res chain seq x y z
N MET A 1 -8.94 18.19 25.78
CA MET A 1 -8.23 17.75 24.56
C MET A 1 -9.12 18.04 23.38
N ASP A 2 -8.57 18.58 22.31
CA ASP A 2 -9.35 18.78 21.09
C ASP A 2 -9.69 17.41 20.49
N PRO A 3 -10.88 17.26 19.90
CA PRO A 3 -11.30 16.00 19.29
C PRO A 3 -10.40 15.66 18.08
N ILE A 4 -10.05 14.38 17.93
CA ILE A 4 -9.26 13.86 16.83
C ILE A 4 -10.02 14.10 15.52
N SER A 5 -9.43 14.85 14.60
CA SER A 5 -10.02 15.18 13.31
C SER A 5 -9.77 14.09 12.29
N ILE A 6 -10.83 13.65 11.62
CA ILE A 6 -10.81 12.49 10.73
C ILE A 6 -11.28 12.89 9.33
N LEU A 7 -10.49 12.54 8.30
CA LEU A 7 -10.88 12.54 6.90
C LEU A 7 -11.26 11.11 6.50
N ILE A 8 -12.40 10.92 5.85
CA ILE A 8 -12.83 9.63 5.31
C ILE A 8 -12.78 9.71 3.78
N ALA A 9 -12.12 8.75 3.14
CA ALA A 9 -12.06 8.60 1.69
C ALA A 9 -12.53 7.21 1.28
N ASP A 10 -13.70 7.13 0.63
CA ASP A 10 -14.34 5.90 0.18
C ASP A 10 -15.34 6.26 -0.94
N ASP A 11 -15.40 5.46 -2.01
CA ASP A 11 -16.34 5.70 -3.12
C ASP A 11 -17.74 5.10 -2.88
N HIS A 12 -17.92 4.37 -1.76
CA HIS A 12 -19.20 3.76 -1.41
C HIS A 12 -20.02 4.69 -0.48
N PRO A 13 -21.16 5.25 -0.93
CA PRO A 13 -21.93 6.21 -0.13
C PRO A 13 -22.42 5.67 1.21
N LEU A 14 -22.77 4.37 1.29
CA LEU A 14 -23.23 3.74 2.53
C LEU A 14 -22.09 3.63 3.57
N ILE A 15 -20.88 3.36 3.13
CA ILE A 15 -19.71 3.32 4.01
C ILE A 15 -19.40 4.73 4.54
N LEU A 16 -19.38 5.73 3.66
CA LEU A 16 -19.20 7.13 4.07
C LEU A 16 -20.22 7.55 5.12
N ALA A 17 -21.51 7.27 4.87
CA ALA A 17 -22.58 7.61 5.79
C ALA A 17 -22.45 6.87 7.14
N GLY A 18 -22.13 5.57 7.10
CA GLY A 18 -21.96 4.74 8.30
C GLY A 18 -20.79 5.21 9.17
N LEU A 19 -19.61 5.40 8.54
CA LEU A 19 -18.42 5.88 9.25
C LEU A 19 -18.61 7.30 9.80
N SER A 20 -19.26 8.18 9.04
CA SER A 20 -19.53 9.55 9.48
C SER A 20 -20.47 9.58 10.68
N SER A 21 -21.52 8.74 10.66
CA SER A 21 -22.43 8.59 11.80
C SER A 21 -21.71 8.06 13.02
N LEU A 22 -20.87 7.03 12.85
CA LEU A 22 -20.08 6.47 13.94
C LEU A 22 -19.12 7.49 14.56
N ILE A 23 -18.37 8.21 13.74
CA ILE A 23 -17.42 9.23 14.19
C ILE A 23 -18.13 10.37 14.92
N SER A 24 -19.26 10.83 14.36
CA SER A 24 -20.04 11.91 14.97
C SER A 24 -20.71 11.52 16.30
N ALA A 25 -20.94 10.22 16.53
CA ALA A 25 -21.48 9.72 17.80
C ALA A 25 -20.43 9.66 18.93
N MET A 26 -19.14 9.75 18.60
CA MET A 26 -18.04 9.67 19.57
C MET A 26 -17.48 11.07 19.87
N PRO A 27 -17.58 11.59 21.10
CA PRO A 27 -17.18 12.96 21.44
C PRO A 27 -15.68 13.22 21.28
N GLU A 28 -14.87 12.18 21.25
CA GLU A 28 -13.42 12.24 21.07
C GLU A 28 -12.98 12.39 19.61
N PHE A 29 -13.92 12.24 18.66
CA PHE A 29 -13.63 12.36 17.24
C PHE A 29 -14.43 13.49 16.60
N ARG A 30 -13.90 14.02 15.51
CA ARG A 30 -14.54 15.03 14.68
C ARG A 30 -14.34 14.70 13.20
N LEU A 31 -15.40 14.67 12.45
CA LEU A 31 -15.32 14.55 11.01
C LEU A 31 -14.80 15.86 10.40
N ALA A 32 -13.62 15.81 9.77
CA ALA A 32 -13.02 16.95 9.10
C ALA A 32 -13.53 17.11 7.66
N ALA A 33 -13.59 16.03 6.90
CA ALA A 33 -14.08 16.02 5.54
C ALA A 33 -14.38 14.59 5.05
N GLN A 34 -15.07 14.50 3.89
CA GLN A 34 -15.33 13.25 3.16
C GLN A 34 -14.87 13.38 1.72
N ALA A 35 -14.26 12.34 1.18
CA ALA A 35 -13.83 12.24 -0.21
C ALA A 35 -14.44 10.99 -0.85
N THR A 36 -14.79 11.07 -2.12
CA THR A 36 -15.32 9.93 -2.90
C THR A 36 -14.30 9.37 -3.88
N ASP A 37 -13.06 9.87 -3.86
CA ASP A 37 -11.93 9.40 -4.66
C ASP A 37 -10.60 9.94 -4.10
N GLY A 38 -9.48 9.38 -4.60
CA GLY A 38 -8.15 9.73 -4.13
C GLY A 38 -7.75 11.18 -4.45
N VAL A 39 -8.23 11.76 -5.56
CA VAL A 39 -7.92 13.18 -5.91
C VAL A 39 -8.52 14.12 -4.88
N GLN A 40 -9.79 13.90 -4.52
CA GLN A 40 -10.45 14.66 -3.46
C GLN A 40 -9.76 14.42 -2.11
N ALA A 41 -9.41 13.17 -1.80
CA ALA A 41 -8.73 12.84 -0.55
C ALA A 41 -7.43 13.62 -0.36
N VAL A 42 -6.59 13.69 -1.39
CA VAL A 42 -5.33 14.48 -1.37
C VAL A 42 -5.61 15.97 -1.20
N ALA A 43 -6.59 16.51 -1.94
CA ALA A 43 -6.95 17.94 -1.86
C ALA A 43 -7.48 18.32 -0.46
N LEU A 44 -8.41 17.52 0.07
CA LEU A 44 -9.02 17.74 1.38
C LEU A 44 -8.02 17.51 2.53
N TYR A 45 -7.08 16.57 2.38
CA TYR A 45 -5.99 16.42 3.33
C TYR A 45 -5.16 17.70 3.46
N ARG A 46 -4.75 18.28 2.34
CA ARG A 46 -3.97 19.54 2.32
C ARG A 46 -4.73 20.72 2.92
N GLN A 47 -6.04 20.76 2.67
CA GLN A 47 -6.91 21.84 3.16
C GLN A 47 -7.18 21.75 4.66
N HIS A 48 -7.52 20.54 5.17
CA HIS A 48 -8.02 20.35 6.52
C HIS A 48 -6.95 19.86 7.50
N ARG A 49 -5.86 19.26 7.01
CA ARG A 49 -4.79 18.64 7.83
C ARG A 49 -5.35 17.79 8.95
N PRO A 50 -6.13 16.75 8.64
CA PRO A 50 -6.74 15.90 9.67
C PRO A 50 -5.67 15.13 10.43
N ASP A 51 -5.98 14.77 11.70
CA ASP A 51 -5.11 13.94 12.51
C ASP A 51 -5.02 12.51 11.99
N VAL A 52 -6.12 11.98 11.41
CA VAL A 52 -6.18 10.64 10.83
C VAL A 52 -6.96 10.66 9.52
N VAL A 53 -6.49 9.90 8.54
CA VAL A 53 -7.20 9.61 7.30
C VAL A 53 -7.63 8.14 7.29
N ILE A 54 -8.91 7.88 7.07
CA ILE A 54 -9.43 6.56 6.69
C ILE A 54 -9.45 6.52 5.17
N MET A 55 -8.76 5.56 4.56
CA MET A 55 -8.54 5.50 3.12
C MET A 55 -8.93 4.14 2.56
N ASP A 56 -9.93 4.11 1.67
CA ASP A 56 -10.15 2.94 0.83
C ASP A 56 -9.09 2.84 -0.27
N LEU A 57 -8.72 1.62 -0.64
CA LEU A 57 -7.75 1.38 -1.71
C LEU A 57 -8.39 1.41 -3.11
N SER A 58 -9.66 0.98 -3.21
CA SER A 58 -10.35 0.81 -4.49
C SER A 58 -11.25 2.01 -4.78
N MET A 59 -10.66 3.11 -5.21
CA MET A 59 -11.41 4.32 -5.57
C MET A 59 -11.18 4.72 -7.04
N PRO A 60 -12.14 5.41 -7.68
CA PRO A 60 -11.99 5.90 -9.05
C PRO A 60 -10.99 7.07 -9.13
N ARG A 61 -10.56 7.40 -10.33
CA ARG A 61 -9.66 8.52 -10.70
C ARG A 61 -8.24 8.36 -10.16
N LEU A 62 -8.05 8.35 -8.86
CA LEU A 62 -6.80 8.08 -8.16
C LEU A 62 -7.10 7.03 -7.09
N ASN A 63 -6.43 5.89 -7.14
CA ASN A 63 -6.62 4.83 -6.16
C ASN A 63 -6.01 5.20 -4.79
N GLY A 64 -6.39 4.46 -3.74
CA GLY A 64 -5.96 4.79 -2.38
C GLY A 64 -4.46 4.69 -2.17
N VAL A 65 -3.76 3.75 -2.84
CA VAL A 65 -2.29 3.63 -2.72
C VAL A 65 -1.60 4.88 -3.26
N GLU A 66 -1.99 5.32 -4.46
CA GLU A 66 -1.45 6.54 -5.08
C GLU A 66 -1.80 7.79 -4.25
N ALA A 67 -2.99 7.84 -3.66
CA ALA A 67 -3.38 8.91 -2.74
C ALA A 67 -2.51 8.93 -1.48
N ILE A 68 -2.23 7.76 -0.88
CA ILE A 68 -1.32 7.62 0.27
C ILE A 68 0.08 8.12 -0.11
N GLU A 69 0.63 7.70 -1.26
CA GLU A 69 1.94 8.14 -1.75
C GLU A 69 2.02 9.66 -1.87
N GLN A 70 1.00 10.30 -2.48
CA GLN A 70 0.96 11.76 -2.64
C GLN A 70 0.82 12.50 -1.30
N ILE A 71 -0.02 12.01 -0.39
CA ILE A 71 -0.15 12.59 0.96
C ILE A 71 1.17 12.48 1.71
N ARG A 72 1.81 11.30 1.70
CA ARG A 72 3.07 11.02 2.40
C ARG A 72 4.26 11.76 1.79
N ALA A 73 4.27 12.00 0.50
CA ALA A 73 5.28 12.84 -0.16
C ALA A 73 5.18 14.30 0.29
N TRP A 74 3.97 14.79 0.60
CA TRP A 74 3.73 16.14 1.08
C TRP A 74 3.88 16.27 2.59
N ASP A 75 3.41 15.26 3.34
CA ASP A 75 3.49 15.18 4.81
C ASP A 75 3.95 13.79 5.24
N ALA A 76 5.24 13.67 5.55
CA ALA A 76 5.85 12.42 5.99
C ALA A 76 5.32 11.92 7.36
N SER A 77 4.61 12.74 8.13
CA SER A 77 4.02 12.39 9.42
C SER A 77 2.58 11.89 9.34
N ALA A 78 1.89 12.07 8.19
CA ALA A 78 0.49 11.74 7.98
C ALA A 78 0.11 10.38 8.56
N SER A 79 -0.95 10.36 9.34
CA SER A 79 -1.50 9.14 9.96
C SER A 79 -2.64 8.59 9.10
N ILE A 80 -2.39 7.49 8.40
CA ILE A 80 -3.33 6.92 7.42
C ILE A 80 -3.69 5.50 7.83
N VAL A 81 -4.99 5.20 7.90
CA VAL A 81 -5.60 3.89 8.14
C VAL A 81 -6.19 3.41 6.82
N ILE A 82 -5.74 2.27 6.33
CA ILE A 82 -6.38 1.59 5.20
C ILE A 82 -7.63 0.87 5.71
N LEU A 83 -8.77 1.11 5.08
CA LEU A 83 -10.02 0.42 5.35
C LEU A 83 -10.59 -0.10 4.01
N THR A 84 -10.54 -1.43 3.80
CA THR A 84 -10.90 -2.02 2.50
C THR A 84 -11.70 -3.31 2.67
N THR A 85 -12.49 -3.67 1.65
CA THR A 85 -13.17 -4.97 1.59
C THR A 85 -12.24 -6.11 1.18
N TYR A 86 -11.06 -5.77 0.66
CA TYR A 86 -10.20 -6.73 -0.03
C TYR A 86 -9.11 -7.30 0.89
N GLN A 87 -9.03 -8.64 0.93
CA GLN A 87 -7.98 -9.39 1.62
C GLN A 87 -6.75 -9.63 0.73
N GLY A 88 -6.65 -8.93 -0.40
CA GLY A 88 -5.53 -9.08 -1.34
C GLY A 88 -4.22 -8.61 -0.71
N ASP A 89 -3.34 -9.54 -0.38
CA ASP A 89 -2.04 -9.29 0.26
C ASP A 89 -1.22 -8.19 -0.44
N GLU A 90 -1.40 -7.99 -1.74
CA GLU A 90 -0.58 -7.09 -2.54
C GLU A 90 -0.94 -5.60 -2.36
N ASP A 91 -2.23 -5.25 -2.43
CA ASP A 91 -2.66 -3.85 -2.32
C ASP A 91 -2.49 -3.34 -0.88
N VAL A 92 -2.74 -4.21 0.11
CA VAL A 92 -2.43 -3.94 1.52
C VAL A 92 -0.94 -3.69 1.71
N TYR A 93 -0.09 -4.56 1.15
CA TYR A 93 1.36 -4.41 1.21
C TYR A 93 1.83 -3.11 0.56
N ARG A 94 1.31 -2.78 -0.62
CA ARG A 94 1.62 -1.52 -1.32
C ARG A 94 1.21 -0.30 -0.50
N GLY A 95 0.00 -0.31 0.07
CA GLY A 95 -0.50 0.79 0.90
C GLY A 95 0.31 0.99 2.18
N LEU A 96 0.70 -0.10 2.86
CA LEU A 96 1.56 -0.02 4.04
C LEU A 96 2.98 0.43 3.67
N ARG A 97 3.50 0.00 2.53
CA ARG A 97 4.80 0.47 2.01
C ARG A 97 4.76 1.93 1.58
N ALA A 98 3.63 2.41 1.06
CA ALA A 98 3.39 3.82 0.76
C ALA A 98 3.35 4.70 2.02
N GLY A 99 3.24 4.09 3.20
CA GLY A 99 3.36 4.76 4.49
C GLY A 99 2.09 4.79 5.33
N ALA A 100 1.07 3.98 5.03
CA ALA A 100 -0.05 3.78 5.93
C ALA A 100 0.42 3.18 7.26
N LYS A 101 -0.21 3.61 8.37
CA LYS A 101 0.14 3.16 9.72
C LYS A 101 -0.74 2.01 10.21
N ALA A 102 -1.88 1.78 9.56
CA ALA A 102 -2.82 0.75 9.95
C ALA A 102 -3.55 0.15 8.75
N TYR A 103 -4.08 -1.04 8.97
CA TYR A 103 -4.91 -1.76 8.03
C TYR A 103 -6.06 -2.43 8.77
N LEU A 104 -7.28 -2.24 8.27
CA LEU A 104 -8.48 -2.91 8.72
C LEU A 104 -9.34 -3.34 7.53
N LEU A 105 -10.14 -4.37 7.73
CA LEU A 105 -11.20 -4.76 6.81
C LEU A 105 -12.46 -3.95 7.09
N LYS A 106 -13.27 -3.68 6.06
CA LYS A 106 -14.56 -2.98 6.19
C LYS A 106 -15.60 -3.78 6.99
N ASP A 107 -15.38 -5.08 7.20
CA ASP A 107 -16.18 -5.96 8.08
C ASP A 107 -15.63 -6.07 9.50
N SER A 108 -14.55 -5.37 9.83
CA SER A 108 -14.03 -5.28 11.20
C SER A 108 -15.06 -4.69 12.15
N ASP A 109 -15.04 -5.15 13.42
CA ASP A 109 -15.97 -4.61 14.38
C ASP A 109 -15.69 -3.14 14.73
N THR A 110 -16.75 -2.43 15.16
CA THR A 110 -16.69 -1.00 15.49
C THR A 110 -15.66 -0.69 16.57
N ARG A 111 -15.50 -1.55 17.57
CA ARG A 111 -14.52 -1.36 18.65
C ARG A 111 -13.11 -1.38 18.11
N GLN A 112 -12.80 -2.35 17.25
CA GLN A 112 -11.49 -2.47 16.62
C GLN A 112 -11.15 -1.24 15.77
N LEU A 113 -12.13 -0.69 15.02
CA LEU A 113 -11.94 0.55 14.27
C LEU A 113 -11.63 1.74 15.18
N LEU A 114 -12.41 1.92 16.26
CA LEU A 114 -12.19 3.03 17.20
C LEU A 114 -10.83 2.92 17.90
N ASP A 115 -10.42 1.73 18.32
CA ASP A 115 -9.11 1.49 18.93
C ASP A 115 -7.96 1.74 17.94
N CYS A 116 -8.15 1.34 16.67
CA CYS A 116 -7.22 1.66 15.59
C CYS A 116 -7.05 3.18 15.42
N LEU A 117 -8.15 3.93 15.35
CA LEU A 117 -8.11 5.39 15.18
C LEU A 117 -7.36 6.08 16.34
N ARG A 118 -7.63 5.68 17.59
CA ARG A 118 -6.90 6.19 18.78
C ARG A 118 -5.41 5.91 18.70
N THR A 119 -5.06 4.67 18.36
CA THR A 119 -3.67 4.22 18.25
C THR A 119 -2.92 4.99 17.16
N VAL A 120 -3.54 5.13 15.99
CA VAL A 120 -2.90 5.81 14.85
C VAL A 120 -2.82 7.33 15.07
N ALA A 121 -3.80 7.93 15.73
CA ALA A 121 -3.77 9.34 16.14
C ALA A 121 -2.61 9.63 17.11
N SER A 122 -2.24 8.69 17.98
CA SER A 122 -1.06 8.82 18.85
C SER A 122 0.28 8.61 18.12
N GLY A 123 0.25 8.40 16.81
CA GLY A 123 1.43 8.19 15.97
C GLY A 123 1.91 6.73 15.89
N GLN A 124 1.27 5.82 16.60
CA GLN A 124 1.62 4.40 16.63
C GLN A 124 1.04 3.64 15.43
N GLN A 125 1.57 2.45 15.15
CA GLN A 125 1.04 1.55 14.13
C GLN A 125 0.01 0.59 14.74
N PHE A 126 -1.04 0.30 13.97
CA PHE A 126 -2.04 -0.69 14.32
C PHE A 126 -2.13 -1.73 13.18
N LEU A 127 -1.43 -2.85 13.34
CA LEU A 127 -1.39 -3.93 12.35
C LEU A 127 -1.79 -5.25 13.03
N PRO A 128 -2.73 -6.01 12.46
CA PRO A 128 -2.98 -7.37 12.89
C PRO A 128 -1.68 -8.20 12.84
N ALA A 129 -1.47 -9.11 13.81
CA ALA A 129 -0.24 -9.89 13.93
C ALA A 129 0.09 -10.68 12.65
N GLU A 130 -0.94 -11.21 11.97
CA GLU A 130 -0.78 -11.91 10.69
C GLU A 130 -0.27 -11.01 9.57
N VAL A 131 -0.77 -9.78 9.50
CA VAL A 131 -0.33 -8.79 8.50
C VAL A 131 1.09 -8.34 8.81
N ALA A 132 1.41 -8.09 10.06
CA ALA A 132 2.75 -7.72 10.50
C ALA A 132 3.78 -8.84 10.20
N SER A 133 3.43 -10.12 10.44
CA SER A 133 4.27 -11.27 10.12
C SER A 133 4.51 -11.39 8.62
N LYS A 134 3.46 -11.35 7.81
CA LYS A 134 3.57 -11.39 6.34
C LYS A 134 4.38 -10.22 5.78
N LEU A 135 4.24 -9.02 6.36
CA LEU A 135 5.07 -7.87 6.00
C LEU A 135 6.55 -8.12 6.31
N ALA A 136 6.86 -8.65 7.49
CA ALA A 136 8.22 -8.97 7.92
C ALA A 136 8.86 -10.04 7.03
N GLU A 137 8.12 -11.11 6.71
CA GLU A 137 8.56 -12.16 5.80
C GLU A 137 8.82 -11.64 4.38
N ARG A 138 7.92 -10.80 3.84
CA ARG A 138 8.11 -10.17 2.55
C ARG A 138 9.28 -9.18 2.54
N LYS A 139 9.50 -8.46 3.63
CA LYS A 139 10.65 -7.55 3.78
C LYS A 139 11.97 -8.34 3.80
N ALA A 140 11.98 -9.51 4.41
CA ALA A 140 13.14 -10.40 4.45
C ALA A 140 13.40 -11.11 3.11
N THR A 141 12.34 -11.54 2.39
CA THR A 141 12.44 -12.33 1.16
C THR A 141 12.52 -11.50 -0.13
N SER A 142 12.04 -10.26 -0.13
CA SER A 142 11.77 -9.50 -1.37
C SER A 142 12.73 -8.35 -1.67
N GLN A 143 13.89 -8.28 -1.03
CA GLN A 143 14.92 -7.33 -1.49
C GLN A 143 15.67 -7.91 -2.68
N LEU A 144 15.08 -7.75 -3.87
CA LEU A 144 15.86 -7.91 -5.09
C LEU A 144 16.98 -6.85 -5.08
N SER A 145 18.21 -7.30 -5.33
CA SER A 145 19.33 -6.38 -5.51
C SER A 145 19.09 -5.50 -6.74
N ARG A 146 19.77 -4.36 -6.84
CA ARG A 146 19.69 -3.49 -8.01
C ARG A 146 19.92 -4.24 -9.33
N ARG A 147 20.86 -5.20 -9.31
CA ARG A 147 21.16 -6.04 -10.48
C ARG A 147 20.04 -7.04 -10.81
N GLU A 148 19.40 -7.61 -9.79
CA GLU A 148 18.24 -8.49 -9.99
C GLU A 148 17.03 -7.72 -10.53
N LEU A 149 16.80 -6.47 -10.08
CA LEU A 149 15.74 -5.60 -10.62
C LEU A 149 15.97 -5.28 -12.09
N GLU A 150 17.20 -4.95 -12.50
CA GLU A 150 17.57 -4.71 -13.88
C GLU A 150 17.31 -5.94 -14.77
N ILE A 151 17.72 -7.13 -14.32
CA ILE A 151 17.48 -8.38 -15.02
C ILE A 151 15.97 -8.71 -15.08
N LEU A 152 15.22 -8.46 -14.00
CA LEU A 152 13.78 -8.64 -13.94
C LEU A 152 13.04 -7.72 -14.93
N ALA A 153 13.48 -6.47 -15.09
CA ALA A 153 12.94 -5.58 -16.11
C ALA A 153 13.13 -6.14 -17.54
N HIS A 154 14.30 -6.70 -17.83
CA HIS A 154 14.54 -7.38 -19.10
C HIS A 154 13.72 -8.67 -19.26
N LEU A 155 13.50 -9.43 -18.18
CA LEU A 155 12.62 -10.61 -18.20
C LEU A 155 11.18 -10.22 -18.56
N ALA A 156 10.69 -9.13 -17.98
CA ALA A 156 9.33 -8.65 -18.20
C ALA A 156 9.08 -8.20 -19.64
N THR A 157 10.13 -7.77 -20.36
CA THR A 157 10.05 -7.47 -21.81
C THR A 157 10.21 -8.71 -22.69
N GLY A 158 10.24 -9.92 -22.13
CA GLY A 158 10.31 -11.19 -22.89
C GLY A 158 11.69 -11.53 -23.44
N LYS A 159 12.76 -10.81 -23.09
CA LYS A 159 14.12 -11.08 -23.61
C LYS A 159 14.64 -12.45 -23.15
N SER A 160 15.26 -13.19 -24.05
CA SER A 160 15.98 -14.43 -23.71
C SER A 160 17.23 -14.16 -22.86
N ASN A 161 17.74 -15.17 -22.14
CA ASN A 161 18.95 -15.01 -21.32
C ASN A 161 20.17 -14.53 -22.14
N LYS A 162 20.27 -14.91 -23.44
CA LYS A 162 21.31 -14.39 -24.34
C LYS A 162 21.15 -12.91 -24.66
N MET A 163 19.89 -12.44 -24.82
CA MET A 163 19.61 -11.02 -25.06
C MET A 163 19.85 -10.20 -23.77
N ILE A 164 19.47 -10.74 -22.63
CA ILE A 164 19.73 -10.10 -21.32
C ILE A 164 21.25 -9.99 -21.09
N ALA A 165 21.99 -11.07 -21.33
CA ALA A 165 23.45 -11.10 -21.20
C ALA A 165 24.11 -9.98 -21.99
N ARG A 166 23.70 -9.81 -23.28
CA ARG A 166 24.18 -8.72 -24.14
C ARG A 166 23.78 -7.33 -23.64
N SER A 167 22.51 -7.17 -23.18
CA SER A 167 22.00 -5.86 -22.71
C SER A 167 22.63 -5.42 -21.40
N ALA A 168 22.99 -6.37 -20.54
CA ALA A 168 23.51 -6.14 -19.21
C ALA A 168 25.05 -6.29 -19.10
N ASP A 169 25.70 -6.58 -20.23
CA ASP A 169 27.15 -6.81 -20.35
C ASP A 169 27.70 -7.83 -19.34
N ILE A 170 27.07 -9.04 -19.33
CA ILE A 170 27.44 -10.15 -18.46
C ILE A 170 27.32 -11.48 -19.21
N GLU A 171 27.90 -12.53 -18.65
CA GLU A 171 27.78 -13.87 -19.21
C GLU A 171 26.37 -14.47 -19.06
N VAL A 172 25.99 -15.34 -19.98
CA VAL A 172 24.69 -16.04 -19.94
C VAL A 172 24.55 -16.89 -18.68
N GLY A 173 25.66 -17.45 -18.16
CA GLY A 173 25.69 -18.19 -16.89
C GLY A 173 25.29 -17.31 -15.70
N THR A 174 25.80 -16.09 -15.65
CA THR A 174 25.49 -15.08 -14.63
C THR A 174 24.01 -14.65 -14.70
N VAL A 175 23.45 -14.50 -15.92
CA VAL A 175 22.01 -14.23 -16.07
C VAL A 175 21.18 -15.37 -15.50
N LYS A 176 21.51 -16.63 -15.78
CA LYS A 176 20.81 -17.80 -15.24
C LYS A 176 20.84 -17.81 -13.70
N PHE A 177 21.98 -17.51 -13.11
CA PHE A 177 22.14 -17.40 -11.65
C PHE A 177 21.20 -16.34 -11.06
N HIS A 178 21.19 -15.13 -11.63
CA HIS A 178 20.29 -14.07 -11.17
C HIS A 178 18.81 -14.40 -11.39
N VAL A 179 18.46 -15.03 -12.51
CA VAL A 179 17.08 -15.47 -12.78
C VAL A 179 16.62 -16.47 -11.71
N ASN A 180 17.43 -17.46 -11.36
CA ASN A 180 17.09 -18.42 -10.30
C ASN A 180 16.91 -17.74 -8.95
N ASN A 181 17.77 -16.78 -8.61
CA ASN A 181 17.64 -15.99 -7.38
C ASN A 181 16.36 -15.13 -7.38
N ILE A 182 16.02 -14.51 -8.52
CA ILE A 182 14.77 -13.75 -8.68
C ILE A 182 13.57 -14.65 -8.45
N LEU A 183 13.53 -15.84 -9.09
CA LEU A 183 12.43 -16.80 -8.93
C LEU A 183 12.28 -17.23 -7.46
N ALA A 184 13.39 -17.56 -6.80
CA ALA A 184 13.38 -17.92 -5.38
C ALA A 184 12.90 -16.76 -4.49
N LYS A 185 13.42 -15.55 -4.69
CA LYS A 185 13.06 -14.36 -3.89
C LYS A 185 11.62 -13.91 -4.11
N LEU A 186 11.07 -14.09 -5.33
CA LEU A 186 9.68 -13.79 -5.63
C LEU A 186 8.73 -14.94 -5.27
N ASN A 187 9.28 -16.10 -4.88
CA ASN A 187 8.56 -17.34 -4.60
C ASN A 187 7.65 -17.77 -5.77
N VAL A 188 8.22 -17.86 -6.96
CA VAL A 188 7.52 -18.23 -8.21
C VAL A 188 8.29 -19.33 -8.95
N ALA A 189 7.55 -20.15 -9.70
CA ALA A 189 8.13 -21.31 -10.42
C ALA A 189 8.62 -20.98 -11.84
N SER A 190 8.18 -19.86 -12.43
CA SER A 190 8.49 -19.54 -13.81
C SER A 190 8.83 -18.06 -14.04
N ARG A 191 9.58 -17.80 -15.13
CA ARG A 191 9.91 -16.43 -15.56
C ARG A 191 8.67 -15.59 -15.91
N THR A 192 7.62 -16.23 -16.42
CA THR A 192 6.36 -15.56 -16.75
C THR A 192 5.64 -15.14 -15.48
N GLU A 193 5.60 -16.00 -14.47
CA GLU A 193 5.08 -15.65 -13.15
C GLU A 193 5.89 -14.52 -12.50
N ALA A 194 7.24 -14.57 -12.61
CA ALA A 194 8.09 -13.50 -12.10
C ALA A 194 7.77 -12.15 -12.75
N ALA A 195 7.58 -12.10 -14.07
CA ALA A 195 7.18 -10.90 -14.78
C ALA A 195 5.80 -10.39 -14.34
N THR A 196 4.82 -11.29 -14.18
CA THR A 196 3.47 -10.96 -13.71
C THR A 196 3.49 -10.41 -12.27
N VAL A 197 4.22 -11.07 -11.38
CA VAL A 197 4.38 -10.61 -9.97
C VAL A 197 5.11 -9.27 -9.93
N ALA A 198 6.16 -9.08 -10.76
CA ALA A 198 6.90 -7.83 -10.84
C ALA A 198 6.02 -6.66 -11.29
N ALA A 199 5.16 -6.87 -12.30
CA ALA A 199 4.21 -5.86 -12.76
C ALA A 199 3.21 -5.49 -11.66
N ARG A 200 2.58 -6.50 -11.02
CA ARG A 200 1.64 -6.29 -9.90
C ARG A 200 2.27 -5.59 -8.70
N ARG A 201 3.54 -5.89 -8.40
CA ARG A 201 4.28 -5.30 -7.27
C ARG A 201 4.91 -3.93 -7.59
N GLY A 202 4.71 -3.41 -8.80
CA GLY A 202 5.31 -2.15 -9.22
C GLY A 202 6.85 -2.15 -9.24
N LEU A 203 7.48 -3.34 -9.36
CA LEU A 203 8.93 -3.48 -9.35
C LEU A 203 9.59 -3.04 -10.65
N LEU A 204 8.79 -2.82 -11.71
CA LEU A 204 9.25 -2.48 -13.06
C LEU A 204 9.30 -0.97 -13.33
N SER A 205 8.78 -0.12 -12.44
CA SER A 205 8.70 1.33 -12.58
C SER A 205 9.98 2.08 -12.17
N VAL A 206 11.09 1.37 -11.96
CA VAL A 206 12.36 1.96 -11.49
C VAL A 206 13.35 2.23 -12.63
N PHE A 207 12.96 2.00 -13.90
CA PHE A 207 13.83 2.19 -15.07
C PHE A 207 13.12 2.95 -16.19
#